data_8fc04433c3e7b21962cf696fe77e6a2b
#
_entry.id   8fc04433c3e7b21962cf696fe77e6a2b
#
_cell.length_a   1.000
_cell.length_b   1.000
_cell.length_c   1.000
_cell.angle_alpha   90.00
_cell.angle_beta   90.00
_cell.angle_gamma   90.00
#
_symmetry.space_group_name_H-M   'P 1'
#
loop_
_entity.id
_entity.type
_entity.pdbx_description
1 polymer ?
#
loop_
_entity_poly.entity_id
_entity_poly.type
_entity_poly.pdbx_seq_one_letter_code
_entity_poly.pdbx_strand_id
1 'polypeptide(L)'
;ILTHTCRFGDELEYGKKIFHSIKSDNLLSEFVSDNLQLISTTTRENSSFMGRMTQWLLNGKFESATGKDLSIDTDRVMICGSLEMLKEHKEICLQKGMMEGSNSAPGHFVIEKAFVD
;
A
#
# COMPACT_ATOMS: atom_id res chain seq x y z
N ILE A 1 -6.10 -4.32 -0.27
CA ILE A 1 -4.83 -4.60 0.43
C ILE A 1 -4.29 -3.29 0.97
N LEU A 2 -4.01 -3.25 2.26
CA LEU A 2 -3.33 -2.15 2.92
C LEU A 2 -1.87 -2.54 3.12
N THR A 3 -0.94 -1.71 2.66
CA THR A 3 0.49 -1.91 2.90
C THR A 3 1.03 -0.84 3.82
N HIS A 4 1.88 -1.21 4.76
CA HIS A 4 2.48 -0.30 5.71
C HIS A 4 3.95 -0.66 5.91
N THR A 5 4.84 0.24 5.53
CA THR A 5 6.29 0.04 5.66
C THR A 5 6.88 1.08 6.62
N CYS A 6 7.58 0.61 7.63
CA CYS A 6 8.28 1.43 8.61
C CYS A 6 9.74 0.98 8.75
N ARG A 7 10.54 1.75 9.46
CA ARG A 7 11.94 1.39 9.73
C ARG A 7 12.02 0.26 10.75
N PHE A 8 11.22 0.34 11.80
CA PHE A 8 11.24 -0.58 12.95
C PHE A 8 9.85 -1.14 13.23
N GLY A 9 9.81 -2.33 13.84
CA GLY A 9 8.57 -3.07 14.08
C GLY A 9 7.58 -2.39 15.02
N ASP A 10 8.05 -1.64 16.01
CA ASP A 10 7.18 -0.91 16.94
C ASP A 10 6.39 0.22 16.24
N GLU A 11 6.92 0.76 15.16
CA GLU A 11 6.21 1.77 14.35
C GLU A 11 5.03 1.19 13.58
N LEU A 12 4.95 -0.13 13.43
CA LEU A 12 3.87 -0.81 12.71
C LEU A 12 2.55 -0.91 13.48
N GLU A 13 2.56 -0.63 14.78
CA GLU A 13 1.35 -0.75 15.63
C GLU A 13 0.21 0.15 15.16
N TYR A 14 0.51 1.33 14.65
CA TYR A 14 -0.49 2.26 14.13
C TYR A 14 -1.30 1.63 12.98
N GLY A 15 -0.63 1.05 11.99
CA GLY A 15 -1.28 0.39 10.87
C GLY A 15 -2.11 -0.81 11.29
N LYS A 16 -1.63 -1.58 12.25
CA LYS A 16 -2.36 -2.72 12.82
C LYS A 16 -3.64 -2.27 13.52
N LYS A 17 -3.58 -1.18 14.28
CA LYS A 17 -4.76 -0.62 14.96
C LYS A 17 -5.81 -0.15 13.95
N ILE A 18 -5.40 0.53 12.88
CA ILE A 18 -6.31 0.97 11.82
C ILE A 18 -6.94 -0.25 11.15
N PHE A 19 -6.17 -1.25 10.81
CA PHE A 19 -6.66 -2.50 10.20
C PHE A 19 -7.73 -3.15 11.07
N HIS A 20 -7.48 -3.31 12.37
CA HIS A 20 -8.44 -3.89 13.29
C HIS A 20 -9.69 -3.02 13.46
N SER A 21 -9.53 -1.70 13.51
CA SER A 21 -10.67 -0.81 13.64
C SER A 21 -11.58 -0.82 12.41
N ILE A 22 -11.04 -0.95 11.21
CA ILE A 22 -11.83 -1.10 9.99
C ILE A 22 -12.62 -2.41 10.01
N LYS A 23 -11.99 -3.52 10.40
CA LYS A 23 -12.63 -4.84 10.46
C LYS A 23 -13.73 -4.93 11.53
N SER A 24 -13.61 -4.16 12.59
CA SER A 24 -14.60 -4.12 13.70
C SER A 24 -15.61 -3.00 13.57
N ASP A 25 -15.48 -2.10 12.63
CA ASP A 25 -16.41 -1.02 12.40
C ASP A 25 -17.73 -1.55 11.83
N ASN A 26 -18.87 -1.12 12.40
CA ASN A 26 -20.19 -1.62 12.02
C ASN A 26 -20.59 -1.30 10.58
N LEU A 27 -20.09 -0.21 10.01
CA LEU A 27 -20.40 0.20 8.64
C LEU A 27 -19.36 -0.33 7.65
N LEU A 28 -18.09 -0.21 7.99
CA LEU A 28 -17.00 -0.58 7.08
C LEU A 28 -16.82 -2.08 6.95
N SER A 29 -17.10 -2.84 8.02
CA SER A 29 -16.93 -4.31 7.99
C SER A 29 -17.79 -5.00 6.93
N GLU A 30 -18.94 -4.43 6.58
CA GLU A 30 -19.78 -4.97 5.50
C GLU A 30 -19.10 -4.92 4.13
N PHE A 31 -18.23 -3.92 3.90
CA PHE A 31 -17.54 -3.73 2.64
C PHE A 31 -16.20 -4.45 2.55
N VAL A 32 -15.51 -4.62 3.67
CA VAL A 32 -14.16 -5.18 3.68
C VAL A 32 -14.10 -6.62 4.18
N SER A 33 -15.02 -7.02 5.04
CA SER A 33 -15.13 -8.37 5.62
C SER A 33 -13.81 -9.19 5.60
N ASP A 34 -13.80 -10.34 4.92
CA ASP A 34 -12.64 -11.22 4.84
C ASP A 34 -11.65 -10.85 3.73
N ASN A 35 -11.96 -9.83 2.93
CA ASN A 35 -11.13 -9.44 1.78
C ASN A 35 -10.03 -8.45 2.13
N LEU A 36 -10.05 -7.86 3.32
CA LEU A 36 -9.02 -6.90 3.73
C LEU A 36 -7.75 -7.62 4.19
N GLN A 37 -6.63 -7.30 3.54
CA GLN A 37 -5.31 -7.82 3.89
C GLN A 37 -4.40 -6.67 4.32
N LEU A 38 -3.56 -6.93 5.33
CA LEU A 38 -2.51 -6.00 5.77
C LEU A 38 -1.15 -6.64 5.54
N ILE A 39 -0.29 -5.95 4.80
CA ILE A 39 1.11 -6.32 4.62
C ILE A 39 1.98 -5.26 5.29
N SER A 40 2.64 -5.65 6.37
CA SER A 40 3.51 -4.76 7.15
C SER A 40 4.97 -5.19 6.97
N THR A 41 5.82 -4.26 6.55
CA THR A 41 7.25 -4.54 6.34
C THR A 41 8.13 -3.58 7.14
N THR A 42 9.34 -4.03 7.47
CA THR A 42 10.37 -3.22 8.12
C THR A 42 11.59 -3.10 7.22
N THR A 43 12.26 -1.93 7.29
CA THR A 43 13.45 -1.69 6.45
C THR A 43 14.77 -1.67 7.23
N ARG A 44 14.72 -1.54 8.55
CA ARG A 44 15.92 -1.44 9.40
C ARG A 44 15.92 -2.43 10.57
N GLU A 45 15.01 -3.39 10.56
CA GLU A 45 14.89 -4.39 11.60
C GLU A 45 14.58 -5.74 10.98
N ASN A 46 15.18 -6.81 11.48
CA ASN A 46 14.86 -8.15 11.06
C ASN A 46 13.44 -8.50 11.51
N SER A 47 12.61 -8.86 10.55
CA SER A 47 11.22 -9.27 10.80
C SER A 47 10.82 -10.33 9.79
N SER A 48 9.62 -10.88 9.96
CA SER A 48 9.06 -11.86 9.01
C SER A 48 8.93 -11.29 7.61
N PHE A 49 8.68 -9.97 7.50
CA PHE A 49 8.56 -9.27 6.23
C PHE A 49 9.51 -8.07 6.23
N MET A 50 10.57 -8.17 5.45
CA MET A 50 11.58 -7.12 5.33
C MET A 50 11.60 -6.53 3.94
N GLY A 51 11.91 -5.24 3.87
CA GLY A 51 12.17 -4.51 2.64
C GLY A 51 11.11 -3.45 2.33
N ARG A 52 11.44 -2.63 1.34
CA ARG A 52 10.53 -1.60 0.83
C ARG A 52 9.44 -2.24 -0.01
N MET A 53 8.24 -1.72 0.07
CA MET A 53 7.11 -2.23 -0.73
C MET A 53 7.36 -2.13 -2.24
N THR A 54 8.09 -1.12 -2.69
CA THR A 54 8.49 -1.02 -4.10
C THR A 54 9.35 -2.20 -4.55
N GLN A 55 10.27 -2.66 -3.71
CA GLN A 55 11.06 -3.85 -3.99
C GLN A 55 10.18 -5.10 -4.05
N TRP A 56 9.22 -5.22 -3.15
CA TRP A 56 8.27 -6.34 -3.13
C TRP A 56 7.42 -6.41 -4.39
N LEU A 57 6.99 -5.25 -4.89
CA LEU A 57 6.24 -5.17 -6.14
C LEU A 57 7.08 -5.59 -7.36
N LEU A 58 8.39 -5.29 -7.34
CA LEU A 58 9.28 -5.59 -8.44
C LEU A 58 9.85 -7.01 -8.42
N ASN A 59 10.01 -7.62 -7.25
CA ASN A 59 10.67 -8.92 -7.11
C ASN A 59 9.73 -10.12 -6.90
N GLY A 60 8.42 -9.91 -6.98
CA GLY A 60 7.43 -10.96 -6.84
C GLY A 60 7.03 -11.32 -5.41
N LYS A 61 7.64 -10.71 -4.40
CA LYS A 61 7.26 -10.97 -2.99
C LYS A 61 5.86 -10.50 -2.66
N PHE A 62 5.42 -9.39 -3.24
CA PHE A 62 4.05 -8.90 -3.07
C PHE A 62 3.03 -9.92 -3.61
N GLU A 63 3.26 -10.44 -4.80
CA GLU A 63 2.41 -11.48 -5.40
C GLU A 63 2.40 -12.75 -4.55
N SER A 64 3.55 -13.19 -4.06
CA SER A 64 3.65 -14.37 -3.19
C SER A 64 2.88 -14.20 -1.88
N ALA A 65 2.91 -13.00 -1.30
CA ALA A 65 2.26 -12.71 -0.02
C ALA A 65 0.75 -12.49 -0.14
N THR A 66 0.28 -11.93 -1.24
CA THR A 66 -1.12 -11.53 -1.42
C THR A 66 -1.92 -12.42 -2.37
N GLY A 67 -1.24 -13.23 -3.17
CA GLY A 67 -1.88 -14.05 -4.20
C GLY A 67 -2.18 -13.31 -5.49
N LYS A 68 -1.76 -12.03 -5.63
CA LYS A 68 -2.02 -11.25 -6.85
C LYS A 68 -0.92 -10.24 -7.13
N ASP A 69 -0.63 -10.02 -8.39
CA ASP A 69 0.20 -8.91 -8.84
C ASP A 69 -0.67 -7.67 -9.10
N LEU A 70 -0.04 -6.51 -9.10
CA LEU A 70 -0.70 -5.24 -9.42
C LEU A 70 -1.10 -5.20 -10.90
N SER A 71 -2.39 -5.00 -11.17
CA SER A 71 -2.96 -5.02 -12.52
C SER A 71 -3.71 -3.75 -12.83
N ILE A 72 -3.45 -3.15 -13.99
CA ILE A 72 -4.18 -1.99 -14.50
C ILE A 72 -5.67 -2.28 -14.68
N ASP A 73 -6.02 -3.52 -15.03
CA ASP A 73 -7.40 -3.88 -15.35
C ASP A 73 -8.31 -3.93 -14.12
N THR A 74 -7.77 -4.34 -12.99
CA THR A 74 -8.58 -4.61 -11.79
C THR A 74 -8.24 -3.73 -10.60
N ASP A 75 -7.07 -3.12 -10.58
CA ASP A 75 -6.57 -2.47 -9.37
C ASP A 75 -6.60 -0.95 -9.45
N ARG A 76 -6.76 -0.35 -8.29
CA ARG A 76 -6.60 1.09 -8.06
C ARG A 76 -5.66 1.27 -6.88
N VAL A 77 -4.76 2.26 -6.97
CA VAL A 77 -3.69 2.45 -5.99
C VAL A 77 -3.79 3.83 -5.36
N MET A 78 -3.69 3.88 -4.05
CA MET A 78 -3.50 5.13 -3.31
C MET A 78 -2.12 5.08 -2.66
N ILE A 79 -1.31 6.10 -2.91
CA ILE A 79 0.07 6.17 -2.45
C ILE A 79 0.23 7.34 -1.48
N CYS A 80 0.73 7.05 -0.28
CA CYS A 80 1.01 8.05 0.74
C CYS A 80 2.36 7.74 1.39
N GLY A 81 3.19 8.75 1.62
CA GLY A 81 4.49 8.57 2.25
C GLY A 81 5.45 9.72 1.96
N SER A 82 6.74 9.47 2.13
CA SER A 82 7.80 10.43 1.80
C SER A 82 7.84 10.72 0.30
N LEU A 83 8.46 11.83 -0.07
CA LEU A 83 8.63 12.19 -1.49
C LEU A 83 9.29 11.07 -2.30
N GLU A 84 10.31 10.45 -1.74
CA GLU A 84 11.02 9.36 -2.39
C GLU A 84 10.11 8.15 -2.62
N MET A 85 9.36 7.76 -1.60
CA MET A 85 8.38 6.67 -1.68
C MET A 85 7.30 6.97 -2.72
N LEU A 86 6.76 8.20 -2.73
CA LEU A 86 5.76 8.61 -3.71
C LEU A 86 6.30 8.50 -5.14
N LYS A 87 7.52 8.96 -5.36
CA LYS A 87 8.18 8.93 -6.66
C LYS A 87 8.42 7.51 -7.16
N GLU A 88 8.94 6.65 -6.30
CA GLU A 88 9.23 5.26 -6.66
C GLU A 88 7.95 4.48 -7.00
N HIS A 89 6.90 4.62 -6.19
CA HIS A 89 5.62 3.95 -6.46
C HIS A 89 4.94 4.50 -7.72
N LYS A 90 5.02 5.80 -7.95
CA LYS A 90 4.52 6.43 -9.17
C LYS A 90 5.17 5.83 -10.40
N GLU A 91 6.49 5.67 -10.39
CA GLU A 91 7.22 5.04 -11.49
C GLU A 91 6.73 3.63 -11.77
N ILE A 92 6.52 2.82 -10.74
CA ILE A 92 6.00 1.45 -10.90
C ILE A 92 4.60 1.47 -11.54
N CYS A 93 3.72 2.34 -11.07
CA CYS A 93 2.38 2.47 -11.65
C CYS A 93 2.43 2.89 -13.12
N LEU A 94 3.27 3.85 -13.46
CA LEU A 94 3.44 4.31 -14.85
C LEU A 94 4.00 3.21 -15.75
N GLN A 95 4.95 2.41 -15.27
CA GLN A 95 5.51 1.27 -16.00
C GLN A 95 4.45 0.20 -16.27
N LYS A 96 3.45 0.07 -15.42
CA LYS A 96 2.32 -0.85 -15.62
C LYS A 96 1.21 -0.26 -16.50
N GLY A 97 1.42 0.91 -17.05
CA GLY A 97 0.46 1.59 -17.94
C GLY A 97 -0.62 2.37 -17.21
N MET A 98 -0.53 2.48 -15.89
CA MET A 98 -1.53 3.20 -15.10
C MET A 98 -1.42 4.72 -15.28
N MET A 99 -2.56 5.42 -15.21
CA MET A 99 -2.64 6.87 -15.27
C MET A 99 -2.91 7.45 -13.88
N GLU A 100 -2.21 8.55 -13.56
CA GLU A 100 -2.46 9.31 -12.34
C GLU A 100 -3.80 10.03 -12.41
N GLY A 101 -4.61 9.86 -11.38
CA GLY A 101 -5.87 10.57 -11.22
C GLY A 101 -5.72 11.85 -10.42
N SER A 102 -6.75 12.68 -10.49
CA SER A 102 -6.88 13.90 -9.72
C SER A 102 -8.32 14.09 -9.26
N ASN A 103 -8.58 15.15 -8.49
CA ASN A 103 -9.94 15.47 -8.06
C ASN A 103 -10.89 15.77 -9.24
N SER A 104 -10.34 16.20 -10.37
CA SER A 104 -11.12 16.55 -11.56
C SER A 104 -11.23 15.44 -12.60
N ALA A 105 -10.37 14.41 -12.53
CA ALA A 105 -10.35 13.33 -13.49
C ALA A 105 -9.91 12.01 -12.82
N PRO A 106 -10.74 10.97 -12.85
CA PRO A 106 -10.37 9.68 -12.28
C PRO A 106 -9.20 9.05 -13.05
N GLY A 107 -8.36 8.32 -12.34
CA GLY A 107 -7.24 7.57 -12.90
C GLY A 107 -7.09 6.21 -12.23
N HIS A 108 -5.98 5.55 -12.47
CA HIS A 108 -5.69 4.25 -11.87
C HIS A 108 -5.00 4.37 -10.51
N PHE A 109 -4.27 5.47 -10.28
CA PHE A 109 -3.65 5.73 -8.99
C PHE A 109 -3.74 7.21 -8.62
N VAL A 110 -3.65 7.47 -7.31
CA VAL A 110 -3.61 8.82 -6.74
C VAL A 110 -2.47 8.92 -5.74
N ILE A 111 -1.94 10.12 -5.60
CA ILE A 111 -0.86 10.43 -4.66
C ILE A 111 -1.37 11.39 -3.60
N GLU A 112 -1.15 11.04 -2.34
CA GLU A 112 -1.47 11.89 -1.19
C GLU A 112 -0.18 12.41 -0.57
N LYS A 113 0.00 13.73 -0.60
CA LYS A 113 1.23 14.39 -0.12
C LYS A 113 1.11 14.81 1.34
N ALA A 114 0.85 13.85 2.24
CA ALA A 114 0.58 14.12 3.64
C ALA A 114 1.79 14.67 4.42
N PHE A 115 3.01 14.40 3.96
CA PHE A 115 4.24 14.74 4.67
C PHE A 115 5.12 15.74 3.89
N VAL A 116 4.53 16.49 2.99
CA VAL A 116 5.24 17.41 2.10
C VAL A 116 4.64 18.80 2.23
N ASP A 117 5.49 19.75 2.53
CA ASP A 117 5.11 21.15 2.55
C ASP A 117 4.99 21.72 1.13
#